data_d4d17d7318aabc202937002d4621d0d6
#
_entry.id   d4d17d7318aabc202937002d4621d0d6
#
_cell.length_a   1.000
_cell.length_b   1.000
_cell.length_c   1.000
_cell.angle_alpha   90.00
_cell.angle_beta   90.00
_cell.angle_gamma   90.00
#
_symmetry.space_group_name_H-M   'P 1'
#
loop_
_entity.id
_entity.type
_entity.pdbx_description
1 polymer ?
#
loop_
_entity_poly.entity_id
_entity_poly.type
_entity_poly.pdbx_seq_one_letter_code
_entity_poly.pdbx_strand_id
1 'polypeptide(L)'
;MPILTAEALEGFKKYTDRTIAYARYKIGGTYTRVEISRRERLKDGRVAVYFPIDAQGQTDVTISEVQLYDTNNDLWAAKEENILVRGVQEGVLYRFTFDFKEV
;
A
#
# COMPACT_ATOMS: atom_id res chain seq x y z
N MET A 1 29.71 -6.16 -1.82
CA MET A 1 29.35 -6.33 -3.24
C MET A 1 28.07 -7.14 -3.35
N PRO A 2 27.10 -6.68 -4.14
CA PRO A 2 25.87 -7.45 -4.30
C PRO A 2 26.11 -8.76 -5.05
N ILE A 3 25.39 -9.79 -4.64
CA ILE A 3 25.50 -11.11 -5.29
C ILE A 3 24.27 -11.43 -6.14
N LEU A 4 23.17 -10.68 -5.96
CA LEU A 4 21.95 -10.89 -6.75
C LEU A 4 22.01 -10.11 -8.05
N THR A 5 21.53 -10.72 -9.12
CA THR A 5 21.43 -10.05 -10.42
C THR A 5 20.22 -9.12 -10.45
N ALA A 6 20.18 -8.24 -11.45
CA ALA A 6 19.03 -7.38 -11.68
C ALA A 6 17.75 -8.22 -11.90
N GLU A 7 17.89 -9.34 -12.61
CA GLU A 7 16.77 -10.24 -12.88
C GLU A 7 16.25 -10.88 -11.59
N ALA A 8 17.15 -11.23 -10.67
CA ALA A 8 16.74 -11.78 -9.38
C ALA A 8 15.97 -10.75 -8.54
N LEU A 9 16.47 -9.52 -8.50
CA LEU A 9 15.78 -8.44 -7.78
C LEU A 9 14.43 -8.15 -8.42
N GLU A 10 14.33 -8.13 -9.74
CA GLU A 10 13.07 -7.94 -10.43
C GLU A 10 12.10 -9.08 -10.15
N GLY A 11 12.60 -10.29 -9.97
CA GLY A 11 11.78 -11.44 -9.57
C GLY A 11 11.10 -11.24 -8.23
N PHE A 12 11.79 -10.68 -7.24
CA PHE A 12 11.19 -10.35 -5.94
C PHE A 12 10.11 -9.30 -6.09
N LYS A 13 10.34 -8.30 -6.95
CA LYS A 13 9.36 -7.25 -7.21
C LYS A 13 8.11 -7.82 -7.87
N LYS A 14 8.27 -8.72 -8.84
CA LYS A 14 7.15 -9.39 -9.48
C LYS A 14 6.37 -10.25 -8.50
N TYR A 15 7.07 -10.92 -7.61
CA TYR A 15 6.41 -11.69 -6.55
C TYR A 15 5.53 -10.77 -5.69
N THR A 16 6.07 -9.60 -5.33
CA THR A 16 5.31 -8.62 -4.55
C THR A 16 4.05 -8.19 -5.29
N ASP A 17 4.16 -7.90 -6.60
CA ASP A 17 3.01 -7.51 -7.42
C ASP A 17 1.91 -8.57 -7.40
N ARG A 18 2.29 -9.85 -7.47
CA ARG A 18 1.34 -10.96 -7.51
C ARG A 18 0.75 -11.27 -6.14
N THR A 19 1.52 -11.01 -5.10
CA THR A 19 1.18 -11.46 -3.76
C THR A 19 0.24 -10.49 -3.06
N ILE A 20 0.41 -9.19 -3.26
CA ILE A 20 -0.46 -8.19 -2.64
C ILE A 20 -1.82 -8.23 -3.33
N ALA A 21 -2.87 -8.54 -2.55
CA ALA A 21 -4.21 -8.72 -3.10
C ALA A 21 -5.10 -7.50 -2.87
N TYR A 22 -5.06 -6.93 -1.68
CA TYR A 22 -5.92 -5.79 -1.33
C TYR A 22 -5.34 -5.03 -0.15
N ALA A 23 -5.92 -3.87 0.12
CA ALA A 23 -5.49 -3.02 1.22
C ALA A 23 -6.62 -2.83 2.21
N ARG A 24 -6.28 -2.40 3.42
CA ARG A 24 -7.25 -1.93 4.41
C ARG A 24 -6.70 -0.67 5.04
N TYR A 25 -7.59 0.22 5.42
CA TYR A 25 -7.20 1.39 6.21
C TYR A 25 -8.12 1.53 7.41
N LYS A 26 -7.60 2.14 8.47
CA LYS A 26 -8.30 2.21 9.75
C LYS A 26 -8.79 3.63 10.02
N ILE A 27 -10.08 3.74 10.30
CA ILE A 27 -10.73 4.98 10.75
C ILE A 27 -11.33 4.68 12.13
N GLY A 28 -10.84 5.35 13.16
CA GLY A 28 -11.23 5.03 14.52
C GLY A 28 -10.87 3.58 14.84
N GLY A 29 -11.84 2.79 15.25
CA GLY A 29 -11.61 1.37 15.50
C GLY A 29 -11.99 0.45 14.35
N THR A 30 -12.35 1.00 13.20
CA THR A 30 -12.91 0.23 12.08
C THR A 30 -11.97 0.19 10.90
N TYR A 31 -11.77 -1.01 10.35
CA TYR A 31 -11.00 -1.21 9.12
C TYR A 31 -11.92 -1.23 7.91
N THR A 32 -11.48 -0.61 6.83
CA THR A 32 -12.19 -0.62 5.55
C THR A 32 -11.30 -1.26 4.50
N ARG A 33 -11.82 -2.27 3.83
CA ARG A 33 -11.12 -2.92 2.73
C ARG A 33 -11.25 -2.09 1.46
N VAL A 34 -10.17 -2.04 0.68
CA VAL A 34 -10.14 -1.33 -0.59
C VAL A 34 -9.27 -2.11 -1.58
N GLU A 35 -9.67 -2.09 -2.85
CA GLU A 35 -8.91 -2.78 -3.88
C GLU A 35 -7.71 -1.96 -4.31
N ILE A 36 -6.66 -2.64 -4.76
CA ILE A 36 -5.48 -1.99 -5.31
C ILE A 36 -5.85 -1.37 -6.66
N SER A 37 -5.60 -0.08 -6.81
CA SER A 37 -5.95 0.62 -8.05
C SER A 37 -4.82 0.57 -9.07
N ARG A 38 -3.56 0.52 -8.62
CA ARG A 38 -2.42 0.52 -9.53
C ARG A 38 -1.18 -0.03 -8.85
N ARG A 39 -0.35 -0.70 -9.64
CA ARG A 39 0.97 -1.15 -9.24
C ARG A 39 1.97 -0.65 -10.26
N GLU A 40 3.10 -0.09 -9.81
CA GLU A 40 4.09 0.41 -10.76
C GLU A 40 5.49 0.37 -10.18
N ARG A 41 6.48 0.60 -11.05
CA ARG A 41 7.87 0.81 -10.65
C ARG A 41 8.15 2.30 -10.69
N LEU A 42 8.77 2.82 -9.63
CA LEU A 42 9.22 4.20 -9.61
C LEU A 42 10.54 4.30 -10.37
N LYS A 43 10.98 5.54 -10.67
CA LYS A 43 12.22 5.77 -11.41
C LYS A 43 13.43 5.15 -10.75
N ASP A 44 13.45 5.11 -9.41
CA ASP A 44 14.55 4.54 -8.65
C ASP A 44 14.43 3.03 -8.44
N GLY A 45 13.43 2.40 -9.06
CA GLY A 45 13.23 0.96 -9.02
C GLY A 45 12.36 0.45 -7.88
N ARG A 46 11.89 1.33 -6.99
CA ARG A 46 10.99 0.91 -5.91
C ARG A 46 9.67 0.44 -6.47
N VAL A 47 9.07 -0.53 -5.78
CA VAL A 47 7.72 -1.00 -6.11
C VAL A 47 6.72 -0.09 -5.42
N ALA A 48 5.73 0.40 -6.15
CA ALA A 48 4.68 1.23 -5.60
C ALA A 48 3.32 0.59 -5.80
N VAL A 49 2.50 0.63 -4.77
CA VAL A 49 1.14 0.10 -4.78
C VAL A 49 0.21 1.24 -4.35
N TYR A 50 -0.84 1.47 -5.13
CA TYR A 50 -1.75 2.60 -4.90
C TYR A 50 -3.15 2.10 -4.58
N PHE A 51 -3.83 2.78 -3.66
CA PHE A 51 -5.24 2.54 -3.41
C PHE A 51 -5.89 3.81 -2.89
N PRO A 52 -7.20 4.00 -3.17
CA PRO A 52 -7.88 5.21 -2.72
C PRO A 52 -8.33 5.10 -1.26
N ILE A 53 -8.30 6.23 -0.57
CA ILE A 53 -8.84 6.36 0.78
C ILE A 53 -9.85 7.49 0.74
N ASP A 54 -11.05 7.26 1.30
CA ASP A 54 -12.05 8.32 1.40
C ASP A 54 -12.63 8.40 2.81
N ALA A 55 -13.46 9.41 3.05
CA ALA A 55 -14.02 9.67 4.38
C ALA A 55 -15.23 8.79 4.71
N GLN A 56 -15.64 7.87 3.81
CA GLN A 56 -16.77 6.96 4.03
C GLN A 56 -18.07 7.69 4.38
N GLY A 57 -18.29 8.85 3.73
CA GLY A 57 -19.51 9.63 3.98
C GLY A 57 -19.49 10.45 5.25
N GLN A 58 -18.43 10.41 6.02
CA GLN A 58 -18.27 11.21 7.24
C GLN A 58 -17.74 12.59 6.88
N THR A 59 -17.74 13.51 7.88
CA THR A 59 -17.24 14.86 7.64
C THR A 59 -15.72 14.84 7.44
N ASP A 60 -14.97 14.70 8.51
CA ASP A 60 -13.51 14.57 8.44
C ASP A 60 -13.13 13.31 9.20
N VAL A 61 -12.16 12.58 8.69
CA VAL A 61 -11.66 11.38 9.36
C VAL A 61 -10.15 11.38 9.39
N THR A 62 -9.57 10.70 10.37
CA THR A 62 -8.13 10.49 10.44
C THR A 62 -7.84 9.03 10.20
N ILE A 63 -6.95 8.78 9.25
CA ILE A 63 -6.48 7.42 8.95
C ILE A 63 -5.30 7.14 9.87
N SER A 64 -5.43 6.16 10.74
CA SER A 64 -4.40 5.85 11.73
C SER A 64 -3.49 4.69 11.33
N GLU A 65 -3.91 3.88 10.37
CA GLU A 65 -3.13 2.73 9.92
C GLU A 65 -3.54 2.36 8.51
N VAL A 66 -2.56 1.90 7.72
CA VAL A 66 -2.81 1.29 6.41
C VAL A 66 -2.16 -0.09 6.41
N GLN A 67 -2.81 -1.04 5.74
CA GLN A 67 -2.38 -2.43 5.69
C GLN A 67 -2.48 -2.97 4.28
N LEU A 68 -1.59 -3.93 3.96
CA LEU A 68 -1.70 -4.70 2.72
C LEU A 68 -1.84 -6.17 3.10
N TYR A 69 -2.76 -6.85 2.41
CA TYR A 69 -3.04 -8.26 2.61
C TYR A 69 -2.68 -9.04 1.36
N ASP A 70 -2.24 -10.27 1.55
CA ASP A 70 -1.85 -11.11 0.44
C ASP A 70 -3.02 -11.96 -0.06
N THR A 71 -2.75 -12.78 -1.08
CA THR A 71 -3.76 -13.64 -1.70
C THR A 71 -4.29 -14.71 -0.76
N ASN A 72 -3.60 -14.98 0.35
CA ASN A 72 -4.05 -15.92 1.37
C ASN A 72 -4.80 -15.23 2.50
N ASN A 73 -5.07 -13.94 2.38
CA ASN A 73 -5.73 -13.12 3.41
C ASN A 73 -4.88 -12.95 4.67
N ASP A 74 -3.58 -13.07 4.54
CA ASP A 74 -2.65 -12.81 5.63
C ASP A 74 -2.15 -11.36 5.56
N LEU A 75 -1.92 -10.76 6.71
CA LEU A 75 -1.36 -9.42 6.78
C LEU A 75 0.07 -9.46 6.24
N TRP A 76 0.32 -8.73 5.16
CA TRP A 76 1.60 -8.72 4.47
C TRP A 76 2.46 -7.53 4.84
N ALA A 77 1.83 -6.37 5.02
CA ALA A 77 2.53 -5.14 5.43
C ALA A 77 1.56 -4.25 6.19
N ALA A 78 2.10 -3.46 7.12
CA ALA A 78 1.30 -2.51 7.89
C ALA A 78 2.16 -1.30 8.20
N LYS A 79 1.52 -0.14 8.25
CA LYS A 79 2.19 1.11 8.57
C LYS A 79 1.25 2.01 9.36
N GLU A 80 1.73 2.56 10.46
CA GLU A 80 1.00 3.56 11.21
C GLU A 80 1.04 4.88 10.44
N GLU A 81 -0.08 5.59 10.45
CA GLU A 81 -0.21 6.87 9.76
C GLU A 81 -1.03 7.84 10.61
N ASN A 82 -1.03 9.09 10.17
CA ASN A 82 -1.86 10.13 10.76
C ASN A 82 -2.30 11.05 9.62
N ILE A 83 -3.26 10.58 8.81
CA ILE A 83 -3.68 11.27 7.60
C ILE A 83 -5.08 11.81 7.80
N LEU A 84 -5.24 13.13 7.69
CA LEU A 84 -6.57 13.76 7.72
C LEU A 84 -7.18 13.71 6.32
N VAL A 85 -8.35 13.11 6.20
CA VAL A 85 -9.14 13.07 4.96
C VAL A 85 -10.41 13.87 5.20
N ARG A 86 -10.60 14.93 4.43
CA ARG A 86 -11.76 15.82 4.59
C ARG A 86 -12.96 15.24 3.86
N GLY A 87 -14.10 15.22 4.56
CA GLY A 87 -15.31 14.63 4.03
C GLY A 87 -15.90 15.36 2.84
N VAL A 88 -15.59 16.65 2.70
CA VAL A 88 -16.08 17.46 1.59
C VAL A 88 -15.21 17.38 0.35
N GLN A 89 -14.07 16.71 0.44
CA GLN A 89 -13.11 16.55 -0.67
C GLN A 89 -13.24 15.15 -1.25
N GLU A 90 -12.71 14.99 -2.46
CA GLU A 90 -12.52 13.66 -3.02
C GLU A 90 -11.46 12.94 -2.20
N GLY A 91 -11.46 11.63 -2.28
CA GLY A 91 -10.54 10.81 -1.51
C GLY A 91 -9.09 11.07 -1.90
N VAL A 92 -8.21 10.53 -1.07
CA VAL A 92 -6.76 10.61 -1.23
C VAL A 92 -6.27 9.33 -1.89
N LEU A 93 -5.37 9.45 -2.85
CA LEU A 93 -4.71 8.28 -3.42
C LEU A 93 -3.47 7.99 -2.57
N TYR A 94 -3.49 6.89 -1.85
CA TYR A 94 -2.37 6.50 -1.00
C TYR A 94 -1.37 5.66 -1.79
N ARG A 95 -0.07 5.88 -1.54
CA ARG A 95 1.00 5.13 -2.17
C ARG A 95 1.82 4.42 -1.09
N PHE A 96 1.88 3.10 -1.19
CA PHE A 96 2.73 2.25 -0.37
C PHE A 96 3.94 1.86 -1.20
N THR A 97 5.15 2.07 -0.70
CA THR A 97 6.37 1.80 -1.48
C THR A 97 7.27 0.79 -0.79
N PHE A 98 7.95 -0.02 -1.58
CA PHE A 98 8.90 -1.02 -1.11
C PHE A 98 10.20 -0.89 -1.88
N ASP A 99 11.31 -0.93 -1.15
CA ASP A 99 12.65 -0.85 -1.73
C ASP A 99 13.36 -2.18 -1.48
N PHE A 100 13.64 -2.90 -2.55
CA PHE A 100 14.30 -4.19 -2.50
C PHE A 100 15.77 -4.03 -2.88
N LYS A 101 16.65 -4.14 -1.91
CA LYS A 101 18.09 -4.03 -2.15
C LYS A 101 18.86 -4.91 -1.17
N GLU A 102 20.04 -5.31 -1.60
CA GLU A 102 20.95 -6.04 -0.72
C GLU A 102 21.72 -5.07 0.16
N VAL A 103 21.97 -5.50 1.38
CA VAL A 103 22.80 -4.76 2.33
C VAL A 103 24.03 -5.56 2.70
#